data_f92fd950642be68f8433abd4b8536aca
#
_entry.id   f92fd950642be68f8433abd4b8536aca
#
_cell.length_a   1.000
_cell.length_b   1.000
_cell.length_c   1.000
_cell.angle_alpha   90.00
_cell.angle_beta   90.00
_cell.angle_gamma   90.00
#
_symmetry.space_group_name_H-M   'P 1'
#
loop_
_entity.id
_entity.type
_entity.pdbx_description
1 polymer ?
#
loop_
_entity_poly.entity_id
_entity_poly.type
_entity_poly.pdbx_seq_one_letter_code
_entity_poly.pdbx_strand_id
1 'polypeptide(L)'
;MQIFPTRWLGVSLATLLLLLCLRPALAADPLVDVAWLKANLGKPGLVVLDVQHPGDYLKSHIPGAVNTDFDKSGWRQERADKVPDMLPTDTSKLSAHIGSLGIDNHSHVVLVPPGRNNGDMGWATRIYWTLKVFGHEQVSILNGGMVAWAKDKANPLQAGAVQAAAKTFTVKLRQDRVPSAEDVKAAMGRGVLMVDNRPEDQFVGINRNPKASMNGTLPGARNLPALWTTDNAGGMFRNKEQMEQLYKVAAVPTQGEQVNFCNTGHLASIGWFVSSEILGNKQAKMYDGSMTEWTLNKVGPVEQKIRLQ
;
A
#
# COMPACT_ATOMS: atom_id res chain seq x y z
N MET A 1 -44.74 0.70 -77.70
CA MET A 1 -45.16 0.69 -76.30
C MET A 1 -44.00 0.01 -75.52
N GLN A 2 -43.02 0.79 -75.08
CA GLN A 2 -41.80 0.30 -74.42
C GLN A 2 -41.96 0.59 -72.91
N ILE A 3 -41.83 -0.49 -72.12
CA ILE A 3 -41.89 -0.44 -70.65
C ILE A 3 -40.45 -0.41 -70.14
N PHE A 4 -40.09 0.67 -69.41
CA PHE A 4 -38.78 0.79 -68.72
C PHE A 4 -38.88 0.19 -67.30
N PRO A 5 -37.91 -0.58 -66.82
CA PRO A 5 -37.88 -1.04 -65.43
C PRO A 5 -37.18 -0.02 -64.55
N THR A 6 -37.84 0.33 -63.47
CA THR A 6 -37.32 1.15 -62.37
C THR A 6 -36.24 0.38 -61.56
N ARG A 7 -35.05 0.93 -61.48
CA ARG A 7 -33.92 0.44 -60.63
C ARG A 7 -34.14 1.01 -59.20
N TRP A 8 -34.29 0.13 -58.25
CA TRP A 8 -34.22 0.47 -56.83
C TRP A 8 -32.74 0.52 -56.42
N LEU A 9 -32.26 1.71 -55.96
CA LEU A 9 -30.96 1.89 -55.30
C LEU A 9 -31.12 1.50 -53.84
N GLY A 10 -30.59 0.34 -53.48
CA GLY A 10 -30.45 -0.08 -52.08
C GLY A 10 -29.33 0.70 -51.40
N VAL A 11 -29.64 1.56 -50.46
CA VAL A 11 -28.67 2.21 -49.57
C VAL A 11 -28.30 1.21 -48.46
N SER A 12 -27.12 0.61 -48.58
CA SER A 12 -26.53 -0.20 -47.50
C SER A 12 -25.99 0.70 -46.42
N LEU A 13 -26.69 0.75 -45.29
CA LEU A 13 -26.22 1.40 -44.07
C LEU A 13 -25.18 0.49 -43.40
N ALA A 14 -23.89 0.78 -43.67
CA ALA A 14 -22.79 0.12 -42.95
C ALA A 14 -22.70 0.67 -41.53
N THR A 15 -23.24 -0.07 -40.56
CA THR A 15 -23.11 0.22 -39.14
C THR A 15 -21.68 -0.07 -38.71
N LEU A 16 -20.86 0.98 -38.60
CA LEU A 16 -19.50 0.90 -38.05
C LEU A 16 -19.61 0.68 -36.54
N LEU A 17 -19.53 -0.57 -36.06
CA LEU A 17 -19.37 -0.88 -34.65
C LEU A 17 -17.96 -0.46 -34.23
N LEU A 18 -17.84 0.69 -33.54
CA LEU A 18 -16.65 1.05 -32.78
C LEU A 18 -16.55 0.09 -31.59
N LEU A 19 -15.79 -0.98 -31.74
CA LEU A 19 -15.30 -1.76 -30.60
C LEU A 19 -14.32 -0.87 -29.82
N LEU A 20 -14.84 -0.20 -28.79
CA LEU A 20 -14.00 0.37 -27.72
C LEU A 20 -13.30 -0.83 -27.05
N CYS A 21 -12.09 -1.15 -27.48
CA CYS A 21 -11.18 -2.00 -26.73
C CYS A 21 -10.89 -1.30 -25.39
N LEU A 22 -11.64 -1.65 -24.35
CA LEU A 22 -11.30 -1.37 -22.97
C LEU A 22 -9.94 -2.04 -22.70
N ARG A 23 -8.85 -1.32 -22.99
CA ARG A 23 -7.53 -1.75 -22.50
C ARG A 23 -7.63 -1.71 -20.98
N PRO A 24 -7.27 -2.79 -20.28
CA PRO A 24 -7.13 -2.71 -18.84
C PRO A 24 -6.15 -1.56 -18.56
N ALA A 25 -6.55 -0.60 -17.73
CA ALA A 25 -5.67 0.46 -17.30
C ALA A 25 -4.46 -0.21 -16.63
N LEU A 26 -3.27 0.00 -17.22
CA LEU A 26 -2.03 -0.44 -16.59
C LEU A 26 -1.98 0.18 -15.19
N ALA A 27 -1.58 -0.60 -14.18
CA ALA A 27 -1.38 -0.08 -12.84
C ALA A 27 -0.40 1.10 -12.89
N ALA A 28 -0.62 2.11 -12.06
CA ALA A 28 0.31 3.23 -11.94
C ALA A 28 1.66 2.75 -11.39
N ASP A 29 2.73 3.46 -11.74
CA ASP A 29 4.04 3.23 -11.13
C ASP A 29 3.92 3.34 -9.60
N PRO A 30 4.43 2.36 -8.83
CA PRO A 30 4.25 2.36 -7.38
C PRO A 30 4.96 3.52 -6.68
N LEU A 31 6.08 3.98 -7.21
CA LEU A 31 6.82 5.14 -6.74
C LEU A 31 6.87 6.20 -7.83
N VAL A 32 6.58 7.45 -7.44
CA VAL A 32 6.80 8.63 -8.28
C VAL A 32 7.77 9.58 -7.58
N ASP A 33 8.54 10.32 -8.37
CA ASP A 33 9.44 11.34 -7.85
C ASP A 33 8.79 12.74 -7.83
N VAL A 34 9.51 13.71 -7.28
CA VAL A 34 9.08 15.10 -7.19
C VAL A 34 8.86 15.72 -8.57
N ALA A 35 9.72 15.41 -9.55
CA ALA A 35 9.61 15.94 -10.90
C ALA A 35 8.36 15.46 -11.60
N TRP A 36 8.07 14.16 -11.47
CA TRP A 36 6.84 13.58 -12.00
C TRP A 36 5.59 14.22 -11.37
N LEU A 37 5.56 14.32 -10.04
CA LEU A 37 4.39 14.92 -9.36
C LEU A 37 4.20 16.38 -9.77
N LYS A 38 5.28 17.16 -9.82
CA LYS A 38 5.24 18.56 -10.27
C LYS A 38 4.65 18.72 -11.67
N ALA A 39 5.03 17.84 -12.61
CA ALA A 39 4.55 17.85 -13.99
C ALA A 39 3.08 17.38 -14.13
N ASN A 40 2.53 16.76 -13.11
CA ASN A 40 1.18 16.17 -13.13
C ASN A 40 0.19 16.85 -12.17
N LEU A 41 0.64 17.79 -11.32
CA LEU A 41 -0.26 18.53 -10.43
C LEU A 41 -1.40 19.19 -11.20
N GLY A 42 -2.61 19.08 -10.64
CA GLY A 42 -3.82 19.70 -11.20
C GLY A 42 -4.39 18.97 -12.43
N LYS A 43 -3.79 17.88 -12.91
CA LYS A 43 -4.37 17.09 -14.00
C LYS A 43 -5.68 16.42 -13.57
N PRO A 44 -6.70 16.38 -14.43
CA PRO A 44 -7.95 15.66 -14.14
C PRO A 44 -7.69 14.22 -13.76
N GLY A 45 -8.35 13.75 -12.69
CA GLY A 45 -8.22 12.39 -12.20
C GLY A 45 -7.04 12.12 -11.27
N LEU A 46 -6.08 13.05 -11.13
CA LEU A 46 -5.02 12.95 -10.13
C LEU A 46 -5.51 13.51 -8.79
N VAL A 47 -5.38 12.73 -7.73
CA VAL A 47 -5.64 13.17 -6.35
C VAL A 47 -4.35 13.01 -5.53
N VAL A 48 -3.86 14.11 -5.00
CA VAL A 48 -2.74 14.10 -4.05
C VAL A 48 -3.32 13.91 -2.66
N LEU A 49 -3.04 12.76 -2.05
CA LEU A 49 -3.50 12.41 -0.71
C LEU A 49 -2.36 12.55 0.29
N ASP A 50 -2.39 13.65 1.02
CA ASP A 50 -1.43 13.95 2.09
C ASP A 50 -1.76 13.12 3.33
N VAL A 51 -0.78 12.37 3.83
CA VAL A 51 -0.91 11.53 5.02
C VAL A 51 -0.09 12.07 6.21
N GLN A 52 0.28 13.34 6.19
CA GLN A 52 0.83 14.03 7.35
C GLN A 52 -0.20 14.08 8.48
N HIS A 53 0.29 14.25 9.70
CA HIS A 53 -0.60 14.60 10.79
C HIS A 53 -1.36 15.91 10.45
N PRO A 54 -2.67 16.02 10.73
CA PRO A 54 -3.48 17.18 10.32
C PRO A 54 -2.90 18.53 10.70
N GLY A 55 -2.27 18.63 11.88
CA GLY A 55 -1.63 19.85 12.33
C GLY A 55 -0.43 20.30 11.48
N ASP A 56 0.31 19.37 10.88
CA ASP A 56 1.43 19.67 9.99
C ASP A 56 0.92 19.98 8.57
N TYR A 57 -0.05 19.20 8.09
CA TYR A 57 -0.74 19.46 6.82
C TYR A 57 -1.33 20.88 6.76
N LEU A 58 -2.05 21.33 7.82
CA LEU A 58 -2.64 22.68 7.86
C LEU A 58 -1.60 23.81 7.78
N LYS A 59 -0.37 23.54 8.23
CA LYS A 59 0.73 24.52 8.12
C LYS A 59 1.33 24.53 6.73
N SER A 60 1.51 23.35 6.12
CA SER A 60 2.21 23.24 4.84
C SER A 60 1.97 21.90 4.17
N HIS A 61 1.49 21.93 2.92
CA HIS A 61 1.27 20.76 2.08
C HIS A 61 1.45 21.11 0.58
N ILE A 62 1.46 20.10 -0.28
CA ILE A 62 1.50 20.28 -1.74
C ILE A 62 0.18 20.90 -2.20
N PRO A 63 0.20 21.93 -3.08
CA PRO A 63 -1.01 22.62 -3.51
C PRO A 63 -2.09 21.67 -4.03
N GLY A 64 -3.32 21.84 -3.53
CA GLY A 64 -4.47 21.03 -3.89
C GLY A 64 -4.52 19.63 -3.24
N ALA A 65 -3.52 19.26 -2.42
CA ALA A 65 -3.56 18.00 -1.69
C ALA A 65 -4.68 18.01 -0.64
N VAL A 66 -5.42 16.91 -0.55
CA VAL A 66 -6.37 16.62 0.52
C VAL A 66 -5.69 15.79 1.61
N ASN A 67 -6.14 15.90 2.86
CA ASN A 67 -5.50 15.20 3.98
C ASN A 67 -6.36 14.05 4.52
N THR A 68 -5.69 12.98 4.92
CA THR A 68 -6.27 11.92 5.73
C THR A 68 -5.40 11.66 6.96
N ASP A 69 -6.04 11.57 8.13
CA ASP A 69 -5.37 11.16 9.37
C ASP A 69 -5.28 9.63 9.41
N PHE A 70 -4.06 9.10 9.29
CA PHE A 70 -3.84 7.65 9.31
C PHE A 70 -4.40 6.98 10.57
N ASP A 71 -4.34 7.64 11.70
CA ASP A 71 -4.74 7.09 13.00
C ASP A 71 -6.25 7.19 13.26
N LYS A 72 -6.91 8.23 12.71
CA LYS A 72 -8.29 8.57 13.07
C LYS A 72 -9.31 8.40 11.94
N SER A 73 -8.86 8.31 10.69
CA SER A 73 -9.78 8.26 9.54
C SER A 73 -10.27 6.86 9.19
N GLY A 74 -10.02 5.86 10.05
CA GLY A 74 -10.57 4.51 9.88
C GLY A 74 -9.74 3.59 8.98
N TRP A 75 -8.48 3.93 8.68
CA TRP A 75 -7.58 3.05 7.91
C TRP A 75 -7.23 1.76 8.63
N ARG A 76 -7.44 1.73 9.94
CA ARG A 76 -7.23 0.59 10.82
C ARG A 76 -8.21 0.62 11.99
N GLN A 77 -8.49 -0.55 12.56
CA GLN A 77 -9.38 -0.68 13.71
C GLN A 77 -8.90 -1.78 14.66
N GLU A 78 -9.38 -1.73 15.89
CA GLU A 78 -9.31 -2.89 16.77
C GLU A 78 -10.40 -3.88 16.37
N ARG A 79 -10.02 -5.14 16.19
CA ARG A 79 -10.95 -6.24 15.89
C ARG A 79 -11.65 -6.71 17.18
N ALA A 80 -12.78 -7.43 17.05
CA ALA A 80 -13.58 -7.88 18.19
C ALA A 80 -12.79 -8.75 19.20
N ASP A 81 -11.79 -9.49 18.75
CA ASP A 81 -10.89 -10.29 19.58
C ASP A 81 -9.71 -9.50 20.17
N LYS A 82 -9.80 -8.17 20.17
CA LYS A 82 -8.83 -7.23 20.72
C LYS A 82 -7.48 -7.18 19.99
N VAL A 83 -7.41 -7.71 18.76
CA VAL A 83 -6.25 -7.49 17.91
C VAL A 83 -6.33 -6.07 17.34
N PRO A 84 -5.34 -5.20 17.65
CA PRO A 84 -5.37 -3.81 17.21
C PRO A 84 -4.86 -3.64 15.78
N ASP A 85 -5.12 -2.47 15.22
CA ASP A 85 -4.52 -2.00 13.96
C ASP A 85 -4.86 -2.83 12.71
N MET A 86 -5.94 -3.61 12.74
CA MET A 86 -6.39 -4.47 11.65
C MET A 86 -7.09 -3.67 10.54
N LEU A 87 -7.08 -4.23 9.33
CA LEU A 87 -7.93 -3.76 8.24
C LEU A 87 -9.40 -3.79 8.71
N PRO A 88 -10.19 -2.72 8.47
CA PRO A 88 -11.61 -2.71 8.81
C PRO A 88 -12.39 -3.85 8.15
N THR A 89 -13.16 -4.59 8.95
CA THR A 89 -14.06 -5.64 8.44
C THR A 89 -15.30 -5.06 7.78
N ASP A 90 -15.84 -3.96 8.37
CA ASP A 90 -16.85 -3.11 7.72
C ASP A 90 -16.14 -1.99 6.96
N THR A 91 -16.11 -2.11 5.65
CA THR A 91 -15.43 -1.15 4.77
C THR A 91 -16.27 0.08 4.42
N SER A 92 -17.53 0.14 4.84
CA SER A 92 -18.47 1.20 4.42
C SER A 92 -18.03 2.59 4.84
N LYS A 93 -17.61 2.74 6.10
CA LYS A 93 -17.13 4.03 6.64
C LYS A 93 -15.85 4.49 5.96
N LEU A 94 -14.90 3.57 5.73
CA LEU A 94 -13.65 3.90 5.07
C LEU A 94 -13.86 4.21 3.58
N SER A 95 -14.76 3.47 2.92
CA SER A 95 -15.19 3.75 1.54
C SER A 95 -15.80 5.16 1.41
N ALA A 96 -16.71 5.52 2.31
CA ALA A 96 -17.30 6.87 2.36
C ALA A 96 -16.25 7.95 2.63
N HIS A 97 -15.30 7.69 3.56
CA HIS A 97 -14.18 8.60 3.81
C HIS A 97 -13.31 8.81 2.57
N ILE A 98 -12.91 7.73 1.87
CA ILE A 98 -12.13 7.80 0.62
C ILE A 98 -12.90 8.65 -0.42
N GLY A 99 -14.20 8.42 -0.58
CA GLY A 99 -15.05 9.20 -1.47
C GLY A 99 -15.10 10.69 -1.11
N SER A 100 -15.17 11.02 0.18
CA SER A 100 -15.18 12.41 0.67
C SER A 100 -13.89 13.18 0.36
N LEU A 101 -12.78 12.47 0.13
CA LEU A 101 -11.49 13.02 -0.31
C LEU A 101 -11.43 13.27 -1.82
N GLY A 102 -12.54 13.12 -2.55
CA GLY A 102 -12.60 13.30 -4.00
C GLY A 102 -12.04 12.12 -4.80
N ILE A 103 -11.89 10.96 -4.18
CA ILE A 103 -11.36 9.75 -4.80
C ILE A 103 -12.52 8.85 -5.25
N ASP A 104 -12.50 8.44 -6.52
CA ASP A 104 -13.32 7.39 -7.09
C ASP A 104 -12.45 6.23 -7.61
N ASN A 105 -13.06 5.21 -8.20
CA ASN A 105 -12.33 4.05 -8.72
C ASN A 105 -11.47 4.34 -9.97
N HIS A 106 -11.58 5.53 -10.55
CA HIS A 106 -10.79 5.97 -11.73
C HIS A 106 -9.69 6.96 -11.36
N SER A 107 -9.68 7.46 -10.14
CA SER A 107 -8.69 8.43 -9.67
C SER A 107 -7.30 7.80 -9.58
N HIS A 108 -6.26 8.53 -10.03
CA HIS A 108 -4.88 8.18 -9.69
C HIS A 108 -4.53 8.86 -8.36
N VAL A 109 -4.33 8.07 -7.32
CA VAL A 109 -4.03 8.55 -5.97
C VAL A 109 -2.51 8.59 -5.77
N VAL A 110 -1.95 9.74 -5.46
CA VAL A 110 -0.56 9.88 -5.05
C VAL A 110 -0.50 10.14 -3.55
N LEU A 111 -0.02 9.16 -2.81
CA LEU A 111 0.17 9.24 -1.36
C LEU A 111 1.41 10.06 -1.03
N VAL A 112 1.27 11.06 -0.18
CA VAL A 112 2.36 11.93 0.25
C VAL A 112 2.57 11.79 1.75
N PRO A 113 3.50 10.91 2.19
CA PRO A 113 3.87 10.79 3.60
C PRO A 113 4.70 12.00 4.05
N PRO A 114 4.89 12.20 5.38
CA PRO A 114 5.84 13.19 5.88
C PRO A 114 7.25 12.99 5.32
N GLY A 115 7.73 11.74 5.25
CA GLY A 115 9.01 11.38 4.62
C GLY A 115 10.25 11.62 5.48
N ARG A 116 10.09 11.82 6.79
CA ARG A 116 11.20 12.09 7.72
C ARG A 116 11.99 10.82 8.07
N ASN A 117 11.30 9.68 8.06
CA ASN A 117 11.87 8.38 8.43
C ASN A 117 11.11 7.23 7.78
N ASN A 118 11.61 6.02 7.96
CA ASN A 118 11.00 4.80 7.45
C ASN A 118 9.58 4.57 7.98
N GLY A 119 9.29 4.91 9.24
CA GLY A 119 7.97 4.78 9.84
C GLY A 119 6.92 5.65 9.16
N ASP A 120 7.28 6.88 8.77
CA ASP A 120 6.40 7.76 7.99
C ASP A 120 6.03 7.13 6.64
N MET A 121 6.97 6.42 5.99
CA MET A 121 6.70 5.69 4.75
C MET A 121 5.75 4.51 5.00
N GLY A 122 5.77 3.95 6.20
CA GLY A 122 4.83 2.90 6.62
C GLY A 122 3.36 3.33 6.58
N TRP A 123 3.06 4.59 6.87
CA TRP A 123 1.69 5.12 6.73
C TRP A 123 1.23 5.07 5.27
N ALA A 124 2.08 5.54 4.35
CA ALA A 124 1.77 5.51 2.92
C ALA A 124 1.68 4.09 2.38
N THR A 125 2.62 3.19 2.70
CA THR A 125 2.57 1.81 2.22
C THR A 125 1.39 1.03 2.79
N ARG A 126 0.95 1.32 4.01
CA ARG A 126 -0.23 0.71 4.60
C ARG A 126 -1.52 1.17 3.91
N ILE A 127 -1.68 2.47 3.62
CA ILE A 127 -2.80 2.99 2.84
C ILE A 127 -2.75 2.43 1.42
N TYR A 128 -1.57 2.40 0.79
CA TYR A 128 -1.37 1.81 -0.53
C TYR A 128 -1.86 0.35 -0.57
N TRP A 129 -1.41 -0.48 0.37
CA TRP A 129 -1.87 -1.86 0.49
C TRP A 129 -3.38 -1.95 0.67
N THR A 130 -3.97 -1.12 1.53
CA THR A 130 -5.41 -1.08 1.74
C THR A 130 -6.17 -0.75 0.45
N LEU A 131 -5.72 0.25 -0.32
CA LEU A 131 -6.31 0.59 -1.62
C LEU A 131 -6.20 -0.58 -2.61
N LYS A 132 -5.05 -1.28 -2.67
CA LYS A 132 -4.89 -2.49 -3.51
C LYS A 132 -5.81 -3.62 -3.06
N VAL A 133 -6.00 -3.81 -1.77
CA VAL A 133 -6.98 -4.78 -1.21
C VAL A 133 -8.40 -4.39 -1.57
N PHE A 134 -8.71 -3.09 -1.66
CA PHE A 134 -10.02 -2.58 -2.08
C PHE A 134 -10.20 -2.61 -3.61
N GLY A 135 -9.24 -3.15 -4.35
CA GLY A 135 -9.30 -3.30 -5.82
C GLY A 135 -8.96 -2.02 -6.58
N HIS A 136 -8.33 -1.04 -5.92
CA HIS A 136 -7.87 0.19 -6.54
C HIS A 136 -6.42 0.07 -6.99
N GLU A 137 -6.19 0.03 -8.30
CA GLU A 137 -4.85 -0.23 -8.85
C GLU A 137 -4.07 1.06 -9.20
N GLN A 138 -4.77 2.20 -9.31
CA GLN A 138 -4.18 3.50 -9.69
C GLN A 138 -3.69 4.25 -8.43
N VAL A 139 -2.62 3.77 -7.82
CA VAL A 139 -2.04 4.37 -6.62
C VAL A 139 -0.52 4.38 -6.70
N SER A 140 0.07 5.49 -6.25
CA SER A 140 1.52 5.71 -6.18
C SER A 140 1.89 6.33 -4.82
N ILE A 141 3.16 6.24 -4.46
CA ILE A 141 3.72 6.95 -3.30
C ILE A 141 4.75 7.95 -3.82
N LEU A 142 4.70 9.20 -3.35
CA LEU A 142 5.79 10.16 -3.57
C LEU A 142 7.02 9.71 -2.78
N ASN A 143 8.06 9.30 -3.48
CA ASN A 143 9.29 8.81 -2.86
C ASN A 143 9.96 9.94 -2.04
N GLY A 144 10.14 9.71 -0.75
CA GLY A 144 10.65 10.71 0.20
C GLY A 144 9.61 11.72 0.71
N GLY A 145 8.36 11.63 0.25
CA GLY A 145 7.23 12.41 0.77
C GLY A 145 7.42 13.92 0.77
N MET A 146 6.85 14.60 1.78
CA MET A 146 6.94 16.04 1.95
C MET A 146 8.37 16.54 2.12
N VAL A 147 9.25 15.76 2.79
CA VAL A 147 10.68 16.13 2.93
C VAL A 147 11.33 16.25 1.56
N ALA A 148 11.10 15.29 0.65
CA ALA A 148 11.65 15.34 -0.70
C ALA A 148 11.06 16.51 -1.51
N TRP A 149 9.75 16.77 -1.40
CA TRP A 149 9.09 17.89 -2.06
C TRP A 149 9.65 19.24 -1.61
N ALA A 150 9.77 19.45 -0.30
CA ALA A 150 10.21 20.72 0.30
C ALA A 150 11.73 20.97 0.22
N LYS A 151 12.51 19.98 -0.26
CA LYS A 151 13.97 20.12 -0.45
C LYS A 151 14.30 21.20 -1.49
N ASP A 152 13.54 21.27 -2.58
CA ASP A 152 13.61 22.37 -3.53
C ASP A 152 12.68 23.51 -3.07
N LYS A 153 13.25 24.64 -2.67
CA LYS A 153 12.51 25.82 -2.21
C LYS A 153 11.65 26.48 -3.29
N ALA A 154 11.87 26.15 -4.56
CA ALA A 154 11.04 26.60 -5.68
C ALA A 154 9.74 25.80 -5.81
N ASN A 155 9.60 24.66 -5.13
CA ASN A 155 8.36 23.90 -5.14
C ASN A 155 7.28 24.63 -4.32
N PRO A 156 6.08 24.82 -4.89
CA PRO A 156 5.02 25.56 -4.21
C PRO A 156 4.50 24.78 -2.99
N LEU A 157 4.10 25.54 -1.97
CA LEU A 157 3.46 25.03 -0.77
C LEU A 157 2.15 25.81 -0.55
N GLN A 158 1.16 25.13 0.03
CA GLN A 158 -0.13 25.68 0.42
C GLN A 158 -0.34 25.46 1.92
N ALA A 159 -1.05 26.35 2.57
CA ALA A 159 -1.52 26.23 3.94
C ALA A 159 -3.05 26.23 4.00
N GLY A 160 -3.61 25.75 5.11
CA GLY A 160 -5.06 25.66 5.31
C GLY A 160 -5.65 24.34 4.80
N ALA A 161 -6.94 24.11 5.03
CA ALA A 161 -7.62 22.91 4.59
C ALA A 161 -8.06 23.00 3.13
N VAL A 162 -7.84 21.93 2.36
CA VAL A 162 -8.41 21.77 1.01
C VAL A 162 -9.65 20.88 1.09
N GLN A 163 -10.73 21.37 0.50
CA GLN A 163 -12.01 20.63 0.38
C GLN A 163 -12.12 20.06 -1.03
N ALA A 164 -12.20 18.74 -1.15
CA ALA A 164 -12.49 18.11 -2.42
C ALA A 164 -14.00 18.01 -2.67
N ALA A 165 -14.40 18.02 -3.94
CA ALA A 165 -15.74 17.60 -4.30
C ALA A 165 -15.88 16.08 -4.04
N ALA A 166 -16.82 15.69 -3.19
CA ALA A 166 -17.03 14.30 -2.84
C ALA A 166 -17.40 13.45 -4.08
N LYS A 167 -16.84 12.23 -4.12
CA LYS A 167 -17.12 11.22 -5.14
C LYS A 167 -17.57 9.92 -4.50
N THR A 168 -17.95 8.96 -5.31
CA THR A 168 -18.28 7.61 -4.84
C THR A 168 -17.09 6.68 -5.08
N PHE A 169 -16.58 6.09 -4.01
CA PHE A 169 -15.58 5.03 -4.07
C PHE A 169 -16.22 3.70 -3.73
N THR A 170 -16.11 2.73 -4.65
CA THR A 170 -16.70 1.39 -4.47
C THR A 170 -15.62 0.37 -4.19
N VAL A 171 -15.70 -0.29 -3.04
CA VAL A 171 -14.77 -1.36 -2.65
C VAL A 171 -15.04 -2.62 -3.46
N LYS A 172 -13.99 -3.15 -4.08
CA LYS A 172 -13.95 -4.48 -4.73
C LYS A 172 -12.93 -5.33 -3.98
N LEU A 173 -13.36 -5.86 -2.84
CA LEU A 173 -12.47 -6.53 -1.88
C LEU A 173 -11.72 -7.70 -2.52
N ARG A 174 -10.40 -7.65 -2.46
CA ARG A 174 -9.47 -8.68 -2.92
C ARG A 174 -9.03 -9.52 -1.71
N GLN A 175 -9.92 -10.42 -1.29
CA GLN A 175 -9.68 -11.30 -0.13
C GLN A 175 -8.44 -12.17 -0.30
N ASP A 176 -8.09 -12.51 -1.54
CA ASP A 176 -6.87 -13.24 -1.91
C ASP A 176 -5.56 -12.54 -1.49
N ARG A 177 -5.62 -11.24 -1.21
CA ARG A 177 -4.47 -10.41 -0.77
C ARG A 177 -4.37 -10.29 0.76
N VAL A 178 -5.34 -10.81 1.51
CA VAL A 178 -5.41 -10.67 2.98
C VAL A 178 -5.42 -12.06 3.62
N PRO A 179 -4.25 -12.70 3.77
CA PRO A 179 -4.19 -14.01 4.43
C PRO A 179 -4.60 -13.88 5.90
N SER A 180 -5.47 -14.77 6.33
CA SER A 180 -5.82 -14.96 7.74
C SER A 180 -4.66 -15.61 8.52
N ALA A 181 -4.74 -15.63 9.84
CA ALA A 181 -3.78 -16.33 10.68
C ALA A 181 -3.68 -17.83 10.33
N GLU A 182 -4.82 -18.47 10.01
CA GLU A 182 -4.87 -19.87 9.61
C GLU A 182 -4.24 -20.09 8.21
N ASP A 183 -4.45 -19.15 7.27
CA ASP A 183 -3.77 -19.21 5.96
C ASP A 183 -2.26 -19.12 6.12
N VAL A 184 -1.77 -18.25 7.01
CA VAL A 184 -0.34 -18.10 7.30
C VAL A 184 0.20 -19.40 7.92
N LYS A 185 -0.51 -19.97 8.90
CA LYS A 185 -0.13 -21.25 9.51
C LYS A 185 -0.06 -22.37 8.48
N ALA A 186 -1.06 -22.46 7.60
CA ALA A 186 -1.06 -23.44 6.51
C ALA A 186 0.08 -23.21 5.51
N ALA A 187 0.38 -21.94 5.18
CA ALA A 187 1.50 -21.56 4.31
C ALA A 187 2.85 -21.98 4.92
N MET A 188 3.05 -21.76 6.23
CA MET A 188 4.24 -22.24 6.95
C MET A 188 4.38 -23.78 6.85
N GLY A 189 3.28 -24.51 7.01
CA GLY A 189 3.26 -25.98 6.88
C GLY A 189 3.64 -26.48 5.48
N ARG A 190 3.48 -25.65 4.45
CA ARG A 190 3.93 -25.93 3.06
C ARG A 190 5.35 -25.44 2.76
N GLY A 191 6.04 -24.84 3.74
CA GLY A 191 7.38 -24.31 3.56
C GLY A 191 7.43 -22.94 2.88
N VAL A 192 6.31 -22.20 2.84
CA VAL A 192 6.29 -20.81 2.36
C VAL A 192 7.14 -19.93 3.28
N LEU A 193 7.98 -19.11 2.70
CA LEU A 193 8.88 -18.25 3.45
C LEU A 193 8.12 -17.15 4.19
N MET A 194 8.34 -17.07 5.50
CA MET A 194 7.92 -15.95 6.34
C MET A 194 9.04 -14.91 6.41
N VAL A 195 8.73 -13.64 6.09
CA VAL A 195 9.70 -12.53 6.12
C VAL A 195 9.33 -11.60 7.26
N ASP A 196 10.17 -11.58 8.29
CA ASP A 196 10.02 -10.70 9.46
C ASP A 196 10.60 -9.33 9.17
N ASN A 197 9.75 -8.31 9.09
CA ASN A 197 10.16 -6.93 8.80
C ASN A 197 10.42 -6.09 10.05
N ARG A 198 10.44 -6.72 11.24
CA ARG A 198 10.75 -6.03 12.51
C ARG A 198 12.25 -5.81 12.68
N PRO A 199 12.64 -4.93 13.63
CA PRO A 199 14.02 -4.83 14.07
C PRO A 199 14.58 -6.18 14.51
N GLU A 200 15.88 -6.36 14.37
CA GLU A 200 16.60 -7.62 14.61
C GLU A 200 16.45 -8.12 16.06
N ASP A 201 16.47 -7.21 17.03
CA ASP A 201 16.29 -7.52 18.45
C ASP A 201 14.94 -8.21 18.75
N GLN A 202 13.89 -7.82 18.02
CA GLN A 202 12.58 -8.46 18.12
C GLN A 202 12.55 -9.82 17.39
N PHE A 203 13.22 -9.92 16.25
CA PHE A 203 13.35 -11.18 15.51
C PHE A 203 14.08 -12.25 16.31
N VAL A 204 15.22 -11.90 16.93
CA VAL A 204 15.98 -12.87 17.73
C VAL A 204 15.34 -13.19 19.09
N GLY A 205 14.34 -12.40 19.51
CA GLY A 205 13.57 -12.64 20.74
C GLY A 205 14.08 -11.95 22.00
N ILE A 206 15.01 -10.99 21.86
CA ILE A 206 15.51 -10.19 23.01
C ILE A 206 14.44 -9.21 23.50
N ASN A 207 13.80 -8.53 22.55
CA ASN A 207 12.76 -7.55 22.83
C ASN A 207 11.44 -7.94 22.11
N ARG A 208 10.35 -7.26 22.46
CA ARG A 208 9.07 -7.38 21.78
C ARG A 208 8.31 -6.05 21.78
N ASN A 209 7.40 -5.91 20.85
CA ASN A 209 6.41 -4.85 20.89
C ASN A 209 5.42 -5.11 22.05
N PRO A 210 5.02 -4.10 22.84
CA PRO A 210 4.05 -4.28 23.95
C PRO A 210 2.72 -4.90 23.53
N LYS A 211 2.29 -4.76 22.28
CA LYS A 211 1.05 -5.35 21.74
C LYS A 211 1.16 -6.86 21.51
N ALA A 212 2.36 -7.43 21.38
CA ALA A 212 2.57 -8.87 21.28
C ALA A 212 2.75 -9.48 22.68
N SER A 213 2.22 -10.69 22.93
CA SER A 213 2.31 -11.35 24.24
C SER A 213 3.55 -12.24 24.41
N MET A 214 4.30 -12.52 23.33
CA MET A 214 5.49 -13.38 23.35
C MET A 214 6.65 -12.74 22.61
N ASN A 215 7.89 -13.03 23.06
CA ASN A 215 9.12 -12.68 22.38
C ASN A 215 9.43 -13.71 21.29
N GLY A 216 10.10 -13.29 20.20
CA GLY A 216 10.56 -14.15 19.13
C GLY A 216 9.82 -13.93 17.80
N THR A 217 9.94 -14.87 16.90
CA THR A 217 9.45 -14.78 15.50
C THR A 217 8.66 -16.03 15.09
N LEU A 218 8.09 -16.02 13.91
CA LEU A 218 7.50 -17.22 13.32
C LEU A 218 8.60 -18.24 13.01
N PRO A 219 8.42 -19.53 13.32
CA PRO A 219 9.43 -20.56 13.07
C PRO A 219 9.89 -20.58 11.61
N GLY A 220 11.21 -20.65 11.42
CA GLY A 220 11.83 -20.65 10.09
C GLY A 220 11.82 -19.31 9.34
N ALA A 221 11.31 -18.25 9.95
CA ALA A 221 11.32 -16.91 9.32
C ALA A 221 12.74 -16.38 9.09
N ARG A 222 12.88 -15.57 8.03
CA ARG A 222 14.08 -14.77 7.77
C ARG A 222 13.80 -13.31 8.12
N ASN A 223 14.81 -12.64 8.63
CA ASN A 223 14.68 -11.22 8.99
C ASN A 223 15.16 -10.33 7.85
N LEU A 224 14.30 -9.45 7.42
CA LEU A 224 14.59 -8.34 6.54
C LEU A 224 13.95 -7.08 7.13
N PRO A 225 14.66 -6.39 8.04
CA PRO A 225 14.11 -5.21 8.69
C PRO A 225 13.64 -4.16 7.69
N ALA A 226 12.42 -3.67 7.85
CA ALA A 226 11.87 -2.61 6.99
C ALA A 226 12.79 -1.38 6.94
N LEU A 227 13.50 -1.11 8.03
CA LEU A 227 14.45 0.00 8.15
C LEU A 227 15.56 -0.03 7.09
N TRP A 228 15.94 -1.21 6.58
CA TRP A 228 16.97 -1.34 5.56
C TRP A 228 16.52 -0.85 4.19
N THR A 229 15.22 -0.76 3.96
CA THR A 229 14.65 -0.46 2.64
C THR A 229 14.67 1.03 2.29
N THR A 230 14.93 1.90 3.26
CA THR A 230 15.05 3.33 3.02
C THR A 230 16.49 3.82 3.28
N ASP A 231 16.88 4.89 2.60
CA ASP A 231 18.23 5.43 2.73
C ASP A 231 18.41 6.11 4.09
N ASN A 232 19.45 5.72 4.84
CA ASN A 232 19.80 6.25 6.17
C ASN A 232 18.60 6.30 7.14
N ALA A 233 17.73 5.29 7.08
CA ALA A 233 16.48 5.24 7.85
C ALA A 233 15.53 6.43 7.58
N GLY A 234 15.76 7.22 6.54
CA GLY A 234 14.91 8.33 6.09
C GLY A 234 13.68 7.85 5.32
N GLY A 235 13.08 8.78 4.57
CA GLY A 235 11.87 8.52 3.79
C GLY A 235 12.10 8.10 2.33
N MET A 236 13.34 8.09 1.83
CA MET A 236 13.65 7.71 0.46
C MET A 236 13.83 6.21 0.34
N PHE A 237 12.98 5.52 -0.43
CA PHE A 237 13.23 4.13 -0.78
C PHE A 237 14.49 3.99 -1.63
N ARG A 238 15.25 2.94 -1.36
CA ARG A 238 16.38 2.52 -2.19
C ARG A 238 15.90 2.09 -3.57
N ASN A 239 16.77 2.15 -4.56
CA ASN A 239 16.44 1.66 -5.91
C ASN A 239 16.37 0.12 -5.95
N LYS A 240 15.89 -0.41 -7.08
CA LYS A 240 15.66 -1.85 -7.25
C LYS A 240 16.93 -2.68 -7.06
N GLU A 241 18.04 -2.25 -7.61
CA GLU A 241 19.33 -2.94 -7.55
C GLU A 241 19.86 -3.01 -6.10
N GLN A 242 19.67 -1.92 -5.34
CA GLN A 242 20.01 -1.90 -3.92
C GLN A 242 19.10 -2.82 -3.11
N MET A 243 17.79 -2.87 -3.43
CA MET A 243 16.85 -3.79 -2.78
C MET A 243 17.23 -5.25 -3.04
N GLU A 244 17.61 -5.61 -4.27
CA GLU A 244 18.05 -6.96 -4.61
C GLU A 244 19.26 -7.39 -3.79
N GLN A 245 20.20 -6.46 -3.53
CA GLN A 245 21.35 -6.71 -2.65
C GLN A 245 20.94 -6.96 -1.19
N LEU A 246 20.00 -6.18 -0.66
CA LEU A 246 19.47 -6.38 0.71
C LEU A 246 18.79 -7.74 0.84
N TYR A 247 17.98 -8.12 -0.15
CA TYR A 247 17.30 -9.43 -0.20
C TYR A 247 18.31 -10.58 -0.21
N LYS A 248 19.38 -10.42 -1.00
CA LYS A 248 20.47 -11.41 -1.04
C LYS A 248 21.15 -11.55 0.33
N VAL A 249 21.47 -10.45 1.01
CA VAL A 249 22.11 -10.45 2.35
C VAL A 249 21.19 -11.09 3.38
N ALA A 250 19.88 -10.77 3.35
CA ALA A 250 18.86 -11.35 4.23
C ALA A 250 18.51 -12.81 3.86
N ALA A 251 19.10 -13.34 2.78
CA ALA A 251 18.77 -14.63 2.19
C ALA A 251 17.27 -14.78 1.82
N VAL A 252 16.59 -13.69 1.51
CA VAL A 252 15.20 -13.65 1.07
C VAL A 252 15.16 -13.66 -0.46
N PRO A 253 14.47 -14.62 -1.12
CA PRO A 253 14.28 -14.61 -2.56
C PRO A 253 13.49 -13.38 -3.01
N THR A 254 13.84 -12.81 -4.17
CA THR A 254 13.11 -11.71 -4.77
C THR A 254 11.84 -12.14 -5.51
N GLN A 255 11.64 -13.44 -5.68
CA GLN A 255 10.47 -14.04 -6.35
C GLN A 255 9.97 -15.26 -5.58
N GLY A 256 8.73 -15.68 -5.84
CA GLY A 256 8.11 -16.83 -5.22
C GLY A 256 7.18 -16.47 -4.06
N GLU A 257 6.47 -17.48 -3.56
CA GLU A 257 5.49 -17.28 -2.49
C GLU A 257 6.19 -16.91 -1.18
N GLN A 258 5.78 -15.79 -0.58
CA GLN A 258 6.31 -15.32 0.69
C GLN A 258 5.26 -14.46 1.43
N VAL A 259 5.35 -14.44 2.75
CA VAL A 259 4.47 -13.64 3.60
C VAL A 259 5.30 -12.69 4.45
N ASN A 260 5.09 -11.39 4.24
CA ASN A 260 5.67 -10.32 5.04
C ASN A 260 4.85 -10.11 6.31
N PHE A 261 5.48 -10.02 7.46
CA PHE A 261 4.84 -9.75 8.74
C PHE A 261 5.70 -8.86 9.64
N CYS A 262 5.08 -8.24 10.65
CA CYS A 262 5.79 -7.47 11.69
C CYS A 262 5.10 -7.63 13.04
N ASN A 263 4.71 -6.53 13.69
CA ASN A 263 3.89 -6.59 14.92
C ASN A 263 2.40 -6.40 14.60
N THR A 264 2.03 -5.41 13.76
CA THR A 264 0.65 -4.95 13.53
C THR A 264 0.42 -4.56 12.06
N GLY A 265 1.11 -5.18 11.12
CA GLY A 265 0.96 -4.90 9.69
C GLY A 265 1.60 -3.59 9.19
N HIS A 266 2.12 -2.72 10.07
CA HIS A 266 2.67 -1.42 9.66
C HIS A 266 4.02 -1.57 8.92
N LEU A 267 5.06 -2.12 9.57
CA LEU A 267 6.36 -2.36 8.92
C LEU A 267 6.25 -3.46 7.85
N ALA A 268 5.36 -4.42 8.04
CA ALA A 268 5.08 -5.46 7.05
C ALA A 268 4.54 -4.89 5.73
N SER A 269 3.80 -3.77 5.77
CA SER A 269 3.35 -3.10 4.55
C SER A 269 4.52 -2.52 3.74
N ILE A 270 5.59 -2.07 4.40
CA ILE A 270 6.81 -1.64 3.73
C ILE A 270 7.49 -2.85 3.07
N GLY A 271 7.67 -3.95 3.81
CA GLY A 271 8.27 -5.18 3.28
C GLY A 271 7.49 -5.73 2.08
N TRP A 272 6.15 -5.79 2.20
CA TRP A 272 5.28 -6.19 1.11
C TRP A 272 5.38 -5.24 -0.09
N PHE A 273 5.38 -3.91 0.14
CA PHE A 273 5.51 -2.93 -0.93
C PHE A 273 6.81 -3.09 -1.70
N VAL A 274 7.92 -3.32 -1.01
CA VAL A 274 9.20 -3.61 -1.66
C VAL A 274 9.14 -4.92 -2.45
N SER A 275 8.66 -6.01 -1.82
CA SER A 275 8.56 -7.32 -2.49
C SER A 275 7.65 -7.26 -3.71
N SER A 276 6.41 -6.81 -3.52
CA SER A 276 5.34 -6.88 -4.52
C SER A 276 5.45 -5.80 -5.58
N GLU A 277 5.74 -4.57 -5.17
CA GLU A 277 5.62 -3.42 -6.07
C GLU A 277 6.97 -2.97 -6.65
N ILE A 278 8.03 -2.90 -5.85
CA ILE A 278 9.35 -2.49 -6.35
C ILE A 278 10.07 -3.66 -7.06
N LEU A 279 10.08 -4.85 -6.44
CA LEU A 279 10.74 -6.04 -7.01
C LEU A 279 9.84 -6.87 -7.92
N GLY A 280 8.52 -6.57 -7.95
CA GLY A 280 7.56 -7.19 -8.87
C GLY A 280 7.12 -8.60 -8.48
N ASN A 281 7.37 -9.06 -7.26
CA ASN A 281 6.93 -10.37 -6.77
C ASN A 281 5.44 -10.36 -6.40
N LYS A 282 4.57 -10.59 -7.36
CA LYS A 282 3.11 -10.57 -7.14
C LYS A 282 2.59 -11.76 -6.30
N GLN A 283 3.43 -12.71 -5.95
CA GLN A 283 3.11 -13.80 -5.01
C GLN A 283 3.38 -13.41 -3.54
N ALA A 284 4.04 -12.27 -3.30
CA ALA A 284 4.26 -11.77 -1.95
C ALA A 284 2.94 -11.30 -1.33
N LYS A 285 2.68 -11.73 -0.10
CA LYS A 285 1.52 -11.34 0.70
C LYS A 285 1.96 -10.61 1.96
N MET A 286 1.01 -9.90 2.57
CA MET A 286 1.19 -9.28 3.89
C MET A 286 0.23 -9.92 4.89
N TYR A 287 0.76 -10.39 6.01
CA TYR A 287 -0.04 -10.83 7.15
C TYR A 287 -0.36 -9.63 8.05
N ASP A 288 -1.60 -9.18 7.99
CA ASP A 288 -2.08 -7.97 8.66
C ASP A 288 -1.97 -8.06 10.18
N GLY A 289 -2.48 -9.14 10.79
CA GLY A 289 -2.47 -9.35 12.23
C GLY A 289 -1.07 -9.55 12.83
N SER A 290 -0.13 -10.06 12.03
CA SER A 290 1.29 -10.16 12.39
C SER A 290 1.52 -10.84 13.75
N MET A 291 2.62 -10.50 14.46
CA MET A 291 2.95 -11.12 15.75
C MET A 291 1.96 -10.80 16.86
N THR A 292 1.25 -9.68 16.77
CA THR A 292 0.22 -9.34 17.75
C THR A 292 -0.92 -10.35 17.70
N GLU A 293 -1.54 -10.56 16.54
CA GLU A 293 -2.59 -11.59 16.39
C GLU A 293 -2.06 -12.98 16.69
N TRP A 294 -0.89 -13.33 16.13
CA TRP A 294 -0.29 -14.65 16.30
C TRP A 294 -0.11 -15.04 17.75
N THR A 295 0.37 -14.10 18.56
CA THR A 295 0.69 -14.37 19.98
C THR A 295 -0.50 -14.20 20.92
N LEU A 296 -1.37 -13.22 20.70
CA LEU A 296 -2.59 -13.03 21.51
C LEU A 296 -3.56 -14.19 21.32
N ASN A 297 -3.79 -14.60 20.09
CA ASN A 297 -4.74 -15.68 19.76
C ASN A 297 -4.09 -17.06 19.82
N LYS A 298 -2.82 -17.17 20.19
CA LYS A 298 -2.07 -18.44 20.32
C LYS A 298 -2.20 -19.31 19.06
N VAL A 299 -2.07 -18.70 17.87
CA VAL A 299 -2.30 -19.35 16.58
C VAL A 299 -1.34 -20.50 16.34
N GLY A 300 -0.08 -20.35 16.75
CA GLY A 300 0.95 -21.38 16.59
C GLY A 300 2.21 -21.10 17.42
N PRO A 301 3.26 -21.87 17.18
CA PRO A 301 4.52 -21.72 17.92
C PRO A 301 5.23 -20.39 17.57
N VAL A 302 6.06 -19.96 18.51
CA VAL A 302 6.99 -18.82 18.36
C VAL A 302 8.41 -19.34 18.60
N GLU A 303 9.32 -18.97 17.72
CA GLU A 303 10.74 -19.31 17.83
C GLU A 303 11.51 -18.15 18.45
N GLN A 304 12.28 -18.41 19.49
CA GLN A 304 13.29 -17.50 20.04
C GLN A 304 14.67 -17.98 19.61
N LYS A 305 15.41 -17.13 18.90
CA LYS A 305 16.81 -17.44 18.51
C LYS A 305 17.75 -17.29 19.71
N ILE A 306 17.43 -16.36 20.62
CA ILE A 306 18.13 -16.11 21.88
C ILE A 306 17.11 -16.15 23.00
N ARG A 307 17.40 -16.94 24.04
CA ARG A 307 16.64 -16.98 25.28
C ARG A 307 17.44 -16.29 26.36
N LEU A 308 16.97 -15.14 26.79
CA LEU A 308 17.51 -14.49 27.99
C LEU A 308 16.81 -15.13 29.19
N GLN A 309 17.60 -15.69 30.09
CA GLN A 309 17.09 -16.30 31.32
C GLN A 309 16.62 -15.20 32.30
#